data_ba544aa15608b7a9f5bf1217e9075ab3
#
_entry.id   ba544aa15608b7a9f5bf1217e9075ab3
#
_cell.length_a   1.000
_cell.length_b   1.000
_cell.length_c   1.000
_cell.angle_alpha   90.00
_cell.angle_beta   90.00
_cell.angle_gamma   90.00
#
_symmetry.space_group_name_H-M   'P 1'
#
loop_
_entity.id
_entity.type
_entity.pdbx_description
1 polymer ?
#
loop_
_entity_poly.entity_id
_entity_poly.type
_entity_poly.pdbx_seq_one_letter_code
_entity_poly.pdbx_strand_id
1 'polypeptide(L)'
;MKKICWLATGGTIASRPSENGLVPGFTPKEMLEMVPNLKDYAHIDCYDIMQLDSTNLQPEDWQYIAGYIEKLYEQYDGFVITHGTDTLNWTCCALHYMLENLAKPVVVIGSQLTIEEENTDAKFNLNAAFAMASSEKIGVFAVCGGQIIEGLWAKKLYLSLIHI
;
A
#
# COMPACT_ATOMS: atom_id res chain seq x y z
N MET A 1 -8.70 -20.02 1.13
CA MET A 1 -8.23 -18.77 0.49
C MET A 1 -8.00 -17.79 1.62
N LYS A 2 -6.85 -17.09 1.63
CA LYS A 2 -6.54 -16.10 2.66
C LYS A 2 -7.46 -14.89 2.59
N LYS A 3 -7.57 -14.16 3.69
CA LYS A 3 -8.37 -12.95 3.80
C LYS A 3 -7.44 -11.74 4.00
N ILE A 4 -7.42 -10.81 3.06
CA ILE A 4 -6.52 -9.65 3.05
C ILE A 4 -7.31 -8.37 3.27
N CYS A 5 -6.80 -7.53 4.17
CA CYS A 5 -7.31 -6.19 4.41
C CYS A 5 -6.57 -5.20 3.51
N TRP A 6 -7.31 -4.46 2.69
CA TRP A 6 -6.76 -3.36 1.90
C TRP A 6 -7.11 -2.03 2.55
N LEU A 7 -6.11 -1.33 3.08
CA LEU A 7 -6.22 0.01 3.65
C LEU A 7 -5.75 1.05 2.62
N ALA A 8 -6.62 1.95 2.19
CA ALA A 8 -6.24 3.03 1.29
C ALA A 8 -5.92 4.30 2.08
N THR A 9 -4.74 4.88 1.81
CA THR A 9 -4.29 6.14 2.42
C THR A 9 -4.15 7.29 1.41
N GLY A 10 -4.42 7.04 0.13
CA GLY A 10 -4.25 7.99 -0.96
C GLY A 10 -3.01 7.71 -1.81
N GLY A 11 -2.31 8.77 -2.22
CA GLY A 11 -1.16 8.71 -3.11
C GLY A 11 -1.51 8.67 -4.60
N THR A 12 -0.49 8.76 -5.45
CA THR A 12 -0.61 8.80 -6.92
C THR A 12 -1.43 7.64 -7.47
N ILE A 13 -1.28 6.45 -6.90
CA ILE A 13 -1.97 5.23 -7.34
C ILE A 13 -3.51 5.41 -7.40
N ALA A 14 -4.06 6.15 -6.45
CA ALA A 14 -5.49 6.40 -6.28
C ALA A 14 -5.93 7.78 -6.82
N SER A 15 -5.05 8.51 -7.49
CA SER A 15 -5.33 9.86 -7.98
C SER A 15 -5.86 9.86 -9.42
N ARG A 16 -6.53 10.95 -9.79
CA ARG A 16 -6.95 11.25 -11.17
C ARG A 16 -6.34 12.57 -11.65
N PRO A 17 -5.99 12.67 -12.93
CA PRO A 17 -5.61 13.95 -13.51
C PRO A 17 -6.74 14.98 -13.44
N SER A 18 -6.39 16.21 -13.12
CA SER A 18 -7.29 17.37 -13.16
C SER A 18 -6.57 18.57 -13.77
N GLU A 19 -7.30 19.66 -14.04
CA GLU A 19 -6.71 20.91 -14.54
C GLU A 19 -5.66 21.51 -13.60
N ASN A 20 -5.74 21.19 -12.29
CA ASN A 20 -4.84 21.70 -11.26
C ASN A 20 -3.84 20.63 -10.74
N GLY A 21 -3.60 19.55 -11.51
CA GLY A 21 -2.73 18.45 -11.11
C GLY A 21 -3.49 17.20 -10.69
N LEU A 22 -2.85 16.32 -9.96
CA LEU A 22 -3.46 15.10 -9.45
C LEU A 22 -4.37 15.39 -8.25
N VAL A 23 -5.58 14.84 -8.28
CA VAL A 23 -6.54 14.92 -7.17
C VAL A 23 -6.94 13.51 -6.72
N PRO A 24 -7.37 13.30 -5.47
CA PRO A 24 -7.93 12.02 -5.03
C PRO A 24 -9.07 11.60 -5.96
N GLY A 25 -9.06 10.36 -6.46
CA GLY A 25 -9.96 9.97 -7.53
C GLY A 25 -10.57 8.58 -7.40
N PHE A 26 -9.85 7.62 -6.84
CA PHE A 26 -10.28 6.23 -6.78
C PHE A 26 -10.37 5.71 -5.35
N THR A 27 -11.49 5.08 -5.05
CA THR A 27 -11.61 4.23 -3.86
C THR A 27 -10.89 2.89 -4.08
N PRO A 28 -10.51 2.17 -3.01
CA PRO A 28 -9.91 0.85 -3.15
C PRO A 28 -10.85 -0.17 -3.83
N LYS A 29 -12.17 0.00 -3.72
CA LYS A 29 -13.16 -0.84 -4.44
C LYS A 29 -13.10 -0.63 -5.94
N GLU A 30 -13.07 0.63 -6.39
CA GLU A 30 -12.93 0.96 -7.81
C GLU A 30 -11.61 0.44 -8.36
N MET A 31 -10.52 0.59 -7.61
CA MET A 31 -9.22 0.03 -8.01
C MET A 31 -9.25 -1.51 -8.11
N LEU A 32 -9.96 -2.18 -7.20
CA LEU A 32 -10.14 -3.63 -7.25
C LEU A 32 -10.93 -4.09 -8.49
N GLU A 33 -11.88 -3.28 -8.96
CA GLU A 33 -12.62 -3.54 -10.20
C GLU A 33 -11.73 -3.39 -11.45
N MET A 34 -10.75 -2.48 -11.40
CA MET A 34 -9.77 -2.27 -12.48
C MET A 34 -8.70 -3.37 -12.56
N VAL A 35 -8.50 -4.13 -11.46
CA VAL A 35 -7.52 -5.22 -11.37
C VAL A 35 -8.20 -6.47 -10.78
N PRO A 36 -9.15 -7.07 -11.51
CA PRO A 36 -10.03 -8.13 -10.97
C PRO A 36 -9.28 -9.42 -10.59
N ASN A 37 -8.12 -9.68 -11.19
CA ASN A 37 -7.27 -10.82 -10.88
C ASN A 37 -6.63 -10.77 -9.48
N LEU A 38 -6.72 -9.65 -8.76
CA LEU A 38 -6.34 -9.61 -7.34
C LEU A 38 -7.17 -10.57 -6.48
N LYS A 39 -8.41 -10.85 -6.89
CA LYS A 39 -9.30 -11.82 -6.23
C LYS A 39 -8.82 -13.26 -6.35
N ASP A 40 -7.87 -13.55 -7.25
CA ASP A 40 -7.26 -14.87 -7.38
C ASP A 40 -6.28 -15.16 -6.22
N TYR A 41 -5.73 -14.11 -5.59
CA TYR A 41 -4.82 -14.25 -4.45
C TYR A 41 -5.55 -14.44 -3.12
N ALA A 42 -6.66 -13.69 -2.91
CA ALA A 42 -7.31 -13.64 -1.61
C ALA A 42 -8.76 -13.15 -1.68
N HIS A 43 -9.51 -13.37 -0.60
CA HIS A 43 -10.69 -12.58 -0.30
C HIS A 43 -10.26 -11.21 0.21
N ILE A 44 -10.72 -10.12 -0.42
CA ILE A 44 -10.24 -8.77 -0.19
C ILE A 44 -11.36 -7.91 0.38
N ASP A 45 -11.16 -7.37 1.58
CA ASP A 45 -11.99 -6.31 2.15
C ASP A 45 -11.24 -4.98 2.05
N CYS A 46 -11.95 -3.94 1.60
CA CYS A 46 -11.38 -2.63 1.31
C CYS A 46 -11.86 -1.57 2.32
N TYR A 47 -10.93 -0.80 2.84
CA TYR A 47 -11.17 0.33 3.74
C TYR A 47 -10.47 1.58 3.20
N ASP A 48 -11.24 2.64 3.00
CA ASP A 48 -10.71 3.98 2.67
C ASP A 48 -10.52 4.72 4.00
N ILE A 49 -9.29 4.73 4.51
CA ILE A 49 -9.00 5.24 5.85
C ILE A 49 -8.47 6.67 5.87
N MET A 50 -7.86 7.12 4.78
CA MET A 50 -7.45 8.50 4.57
C MET A 50 -7.19 8.78 3.08
N GLN A 51 -7.11 10.06 2.71
CA GLN A 51 -6.80 10.52 1.36
C GLN A 51 -5.76 11.65 1.45
N LEU A 52 -4.50 11.27 1.68
CA LEU A 52 -3.41 12.21 1.84
C LEU A 52 -2.34 12.03 0.75
N ASP A 53 -1.74 13.15 0.35
CA ASP A 53 -0.41 13.13 -0.25
C ASP A 53 0.58 12.70 0.85
N SER A 54 1.42 11.73 0.54
CA SER A 54 2.36 11.18 1.52
C SER A 54 3.36 12.19 2.07
N THR A 55 3.60 13.29 1.36
CA THR A 55 4.43 14.40 1.83
C THR A 55 3.82 15.13 3.05
N ASN A 56 2.52 15.01 3.23
CA ASN A 56 1.77 15.63 4.33
C ASN A 56 1.58 14.71 5.55
N LEU A 57 2.04 13.46 5.48
CA LEU A 57 1.92 12.52 6.59
C LEU A 57 2.70 13.00 7.82
N GLN A 58 2.03 12.88 8.96
CA GLN A 58 2.58 13.19 10.28
C GLN A 58 2.72 11.91 11.13
N PRO A 59 3.47 11.91 12.22
CA PRO A 59 3.62 10.74 13.09
C PRO A 59 2.29 10.16 13.59
N GLU A 60 1.29 11.01 13.81
CA GLU A 60 -0.05 10.63 14.23
C GLU A 60 -0.80 9.79 13.17
N ASP A 61 -0.51 10.04 11.88
CA ASP A 61 -1.09 9.26 10.78
C ASP A 61 -0.54 7.82 10.77
N TRP A 62 0.74 7.63 11.07
CA TRP A 62 1.31 6.29 11.24
C TRP A 62 0.70 5.54 12.43
N GLN A 63 0.45 6.26 13.55
CA GLN A 63 -0.25 5.68 14.70
C GLN A 63 -1.69 5.28 14.32
N TYR A 64 -2.37 6.10 13.53
CA TYR A 64 -3.71 5.81 13.03
C TYR A 64 -3.73 4.56 12.13
N ILE A 65 -2.79 4.45 11.19
CA ILE A 65 -2.64 3.27 10.31
C ILE A 65 -2.35 2.02 11.16
N ALA A 66 -1.39 2.10 12.10
CA ALA A 66 -1.04 1.00 12.98
C ALA A 66 -2.23 0.56 13.85
N GLY A 67 -3.00 1.51 14.40
CA GLY A 67 -4.22 1.24 15.16
C GLY A 67 -5.31 0.55 14.35
N TYR A 68 -5.45 0.86 13.05
CA TYR A 68 -6.34 0.13 12.14
C TYR A 68 -5.90 -1.31 11.93
N ILE A 69 -4.59 -1.54 11.72
CA ILE A 69 -4.03 -2.87 11.58
C ILE A 69 -4.28 -3.68 12.86
N GLU A 70 -3.96 -3.11 14.02
CA GLU A 70 -4.17 -3.75 15.33
C GLU A 70 -5.64 -4.14 15.56
N LYS A 71 -6.57 -3.20 15.33
CA LYS A 71 -8.02 -3.43 15.47
C LYS A 71 -8.54 -4.56 14.59
N LEU A 72 -7.98 -4.73 13.41
CA LEU A 72 -8.41 -5.69 12.41
C LEU A 72 -7.53 -6.96 12.38
N TYR A 73 -6.49 -7.01 13.21
CA TYR A 73 -5.43 -8.01 13.14
C TYR A 73 -5.93 -9.46 13.12
N GLU A 74 -6.82 -9.81 14.02
CA GLU A 74 -7.36 -11.17 14.14
C GLU A 74 -8.32 -11.57 13.01
N GLN A 75 -8.79 -10.61 12.22
CA GLN A 75 -9.79 -10.84 11.17
C GLN A 75 -9.17 -11.15 9.80
N TYR A 76 -7.87 -10.84 9.62
CA TYR A 76 -7.18 -10.93 8.34
C TYR A 76 -5.86 -11.68 8.44
N ASP A 77 -5.44 -12.30 7.34
CA ASP A 77 -4.19 -13.04 7.22
C ASP A 77 -3.01 -12.14 6.79
N GLY A 78 -3.30 -10.96 6.27
CA GLY A 78 -2.32 -9.97 5.85
C GLY A 78 -2.96 -8.63 5.49
N PHE A 79 -2.13 -7.62 5.28
CA PHE A 79 -2.55 -6.24 5.03
C PHE A 79 -1.84 -5.68 3.80
N VAL A 80 -2.58 -4.94 2.97
CA VAL A 80 -2.05 -4.13 1.88
C VAL A 80 -2.43 -2.68 2.14
N ILE A 81 -1.47 -1.77 2.03
CA ILE A 81 -1.66 -0.33 2.28
C ILE A 81 -1.25 0.42 1.02
N THR A 82 -2.20 1.00 0.28
CA THR A 82 -1.87 1.91 -0.82
C THR A 82 -1.46 3.27 -0.29
N HIS A 83 -0.37 3.80 -0.83
CA HIS A 83 0.36 4.92 -0.25
C HIS A 83 1.05 5.77 -1.33
N GLY A 84 1.32 7.04 -1.05
CA GLY A 84 2.17 7.86 -1.89
C GLY A 84 3.64 7.47 -1.80
N THR A 85 4.40 7.62 -2.89
CA THR A 85 5.77 7.11 -2.95
C THR A 85 6.79 7.94 -2.17
N ASP A 86 6.48 9.20 -1.82
CA ASP A 86 7.49 10.12 -1.25
C ASP A 86 7.93 9.73 0.16
N THR A 87 7.01 9.23 0.98
CA THR A 87 7.31 8.80 2.35
C THR A 87 7.01 7.32 2.61
N LEU A 88 6.83 6.53 1.55
CA LEU A 88 6.52 5.10 1.66
C LEU A 88 7.53 4.34 2.51
N ASN A 89 8.82 4.59 2.32
CA ASN A 89 9.89 3.97 3.11
C ASN A 89 9.83 4.38 4.59
N TRP A 90 9.47 5.64 4.90
CA TRP A 90 9.29 6.09 6.28
C TRP A 90 8.09 5.40 6.95
N THR A 91 6.99 5.26 6.21
CA THR A 91 5.81 4.52 6.69
C THR A 91 6.14 3.05 6.96
N CYS A 92 6.89 2.39 6.08
CA CYS A 92 7.36 1.02 6.32
C CYS A 92 8.19 0.91 7.60
N CYS A 93 9.12 1.86 7.79
CA CYS A 93 9.98 1.90 8.97
C CYS A 93 9.16 2.14 10.25
N ALA A 94 8.25 3.13 10.22
CA ALA A 94 7.37 3.43 11.35
C ALA A 94 6.50 2.22 11.74
N LEU A 95 5.84 1.59 10.77
CA LEU A 95 5.00 0.41 11.01
C LEU A 95 5.81 -0.78 11.52
N HIS A 96 7.05 -0.97 11.05
CA HIS A 96 7.91 -2.04 11.56
C HIS A 96 8.16 -1.93 13.07
N TYR A 97 8.36 -0.70 13.59
CA TYR A 97 8.60 -0.47 15.01
C TYR A 97 7.33 -0.31 15.84
N MET A 98 6.21 0.07 15.23
CA MET A 98 4.93 0.24 15.93
C MET A 98 4.16 -1.07 16.08
N LEU A 99 4.31 -2.01 15.15
CA LEU A 99 3.58 -3.28 15.15
C LEU A 99 4.39 -4.34 15.91
N GLU A 100 4.24 -4.36 17.22
CA GLU A 100 4.89 -5.36 18.08
C GLU A 100 4.34 -6.76 17.82
N ASN A 101 5.22 -7.78 17.87
CA ASN A 101 4.87 -9.18 17.66
C ASN A 101 4.13 -9.47 16.33
N LEU A 102 4.45 -8.71 15.30
CA LEU A 102 3.87 -8.90 13.97
C LEU A 102 4.16 -10.33 13.46
N ALA A 103 3.10 -11.10 13.19
CA ALA A 103 3.16 -12.48 12.70
C ALA A 103 2.52 -12.64 11.31
N LYS A 104 2.26 -11.54 10.62
CA LYS A 104 1.57 -11.47 9.32
C LYS A 104 2.27 -10.50 8.39
N PRO A 105 2.12 -10.64 7.06
CA PRO A 105 2.65 -9.65 6.12
C PRO A 105 1.84 -8.36 6.15
N VAL A 106 2.53 -7.23 6.23
CA VAL A 106 2.01 -5.88 6.02
C VAL A 106 2.76 -5.28 4.84
N VAL A 107 2.07 -4.97 3.76
CA VAL A 107 2.67 -4.55 2.50
C VAL A 107 2.25 -3.13 2.15
N VAL A 108 3.20 -2.21 2.15
CA VAL A 108 2.98 -0.81 1.73
C VAL A 108 3.34 -0.68 0.26
N ILE A 109 2.39 -0.22 -0.54
CA ILE A 109 2.53 -0.14 -1.99
C ILE A 109 2.32 1.30 -2.48
N GLY A 110 3.14 1.72 -3.42
CA GLY A 110 2.97 2.95 -4.20
C GLY A 110 3.15 2.70 -5.70
N SER A 111 2.78 3.70 -6.49
CA SER A 111 3.06 3.72 -7.93
C SER A 111 3.47 5.11 -8.38
N GLN A 112 4.19 5.17 -9.50
CA GLN A 112 4.59 6.44 -10.13
C GLN A 112 3.45 7.03 -10.96
N LEU A 113 2.64 6.17 -11.56
CA LEU A 113 1.50 6.54 -12.40
C LEU A 113 0.19 6.19 -11.72
N THR A 114 -0.89 6.87 -12.10
CA THR A 114 -2.22 6.58 -11.61
C THR A 114 -2.71 5.23 -12.15
N ILE A 115 -3.64 4.58 -11.49
CA ILE A 115 -4.10 3.25 -11.87
C ILE A 115 -4.81 3.20 -13.23
N GLU A 116 -5.36 4.33 -13.69
CA GLU A 116 -6.07 4.41 -14.98
C GLU A 116 -5.16 4.63 -16.19
N GLU A 117 -3.90 5.03 -15.99
CA GLU A 117 -2.96 5.25 -17.08
C GLU A 117 -2.62 3.95 -17.81
N GLU A 118 -2.48 4.01 -19.14
CA GLU A 118 -2.29 2.83 -19.99
C GLU A 118 -1.03 2.03 -19.63
N ASN A 119 0.07 2.73 -19.35
CA ASN A 119 1.36 2.12 -19.03
C ASN A 119 1.68 2.18 -17.53
N THR A 120 0.65 2.14 -16.69
CA THR A 120 0.81 2.26 -15.24
C THR A 120 1.58 1.10 -14.62
N ASP A 121 2.48 1.43 -13.71
CA ASP A 121 3.13 0.48 -12.81
C ASP A 121 2.20 0.02 -11.66
N ALA A 122 1.09 0.73 -11.43
CA ALA A 122 0.16 0.46 -10.33
C ALA A 122 -0.41 -0.97 -10.35
N LYS A 123 -0.86 -1.45 -11.51
CA LYS A 123 -1.47 -2.79 -11.65
C LYS A 123 -0.46 -3.89 -11.35
N PHE A 124 0.78 -3.73 -11.82
CA PHE A 124 1.85 -4.67 -11.56
C PHE A 124 2.22 -4.66 -10.07
N ASN A 125 2.39 -3.48 -9.48
CA ASN A 125 2.72 -3.32 -8.08
C ASN A 125 1.59 -3.88 -7.17
N LEU A 126 0.31 -3.69 -7.51
CA LEU A 126 -0.82 -4.28 -6.79
C LEU A 126 -0.76 -5.81 -6.80
N ASN A 127 -0.52 -6.42 -7.97
CA ASN A 127 -0.36 -7.87 -8.06
C ASN A 127 0.77 -8.39 -7.16
N ALA A 128 1.93 -7.74 -7.19
CA ALA A 128 3.05 -8.09 -6.34
C ALA A 128 2.73 -7.94 -4.84
N ALA A 129 2.03 -6.85 -4.48
CA ALA A 129 1.63 -6.59 -3.10
C ALA A 129 0.63 -7.62 -2.57
N PHE A 130 -0.39 -7.99 -3.35
CA PHE A 130 -1.36 -9.00 -2.93
C PHE A 130 -0.79 -10.41 -2.91
N ALA A 131 0.11 -10.74 -3.85
CA ALA A 131 0.86 -11.99 -3.80
C ALA A 131 1.71 -12.09 -2.52
N MET A 132 2.41 -11.00 -2.16
CA MET A 132 3.21 -10.93 -0.94
C MET A 132 2.35 -10.98 0.31
N ALA A 133 1.25 -10.22 0.39
CA ALA A 133 0.33 -10.21 1.52
C ALA A 133 -0.35 -11.58 1.73
N SER A 134 -0.49 -12.37 0.68
CA SER A 134 -1.06 -13.73 0.72
C SER A 134 -0.01 -14.81 1.00
N SER A 135 1.26 -14.45 1.15
CA SER A 135 2.35 -15.40 1.46
C SER A 135 2.39 -15.76 2.94
N GLU A 136 3.33 -16.67 3.30
CA GLU A 136 3.65 -17.00 4.70
C GLU A 136 4.79 -16.12 5.26
N LYS A 137 5.16 -15.06 4.55
CA LYS A 137 6.19 -14.13 5.04
C LYS A 137 5.66 -13.28 6.19
N ILE A 138 6.54 -12.94 7.12
CA ILE A 138 6.23 -12.13 8.29
C ILE A 138 7.04 -10.84 8.21
N GLY A 139 6.41 -9.71 8.45
CA GLY A 139 7.07 -8.41 8.49
C GLY A 139 6.39 -7.34 7.66
N VAL A 140 7.02 -6.17 7.62
CA VAL A 140 6.58 -5.03 6.82
C VAL A 140 7.39 -5.00 5.53
N PHE A 141 6.72 -4.86 4.39
CA PHE A 141 7.33 -4.86 3.06
C PHE A 141 6.91 -3.63 2.27
N ALA A 142 7.80 -3.11 1.46
CA ALA A 142 7.56 -2.07 0.48
C ALA A 142 7.42 -2.69 -0.91
N VAL A 143 6.45 -2.23 -1.70
CA VAL A 143 6.31 -2.62 -3.11
C VAL A 143 6.23 -1.36 -3.96
N CYS A 144 7.20 -1.21 -4.87
CA CYS A 144 7.21 -0.12 -5.85
C CYS A 144 8.16 -0.49 -7.00
N GLY A 145 7.85 -0.08 -8.23
CA GLY A 145 8.69 -0.33 -9.40
C GLY A 145 8.93 -1.82 -9.67
N GLY A 146 7.97 -2.67 -9.33
CA GLY A 146 8.06 -4.12 -9.54
C GLY A 146 8.95 -4.86 -8.55
N GLN A 147 9.45 -4.19 -7.52
CA GLN A 147 10.29 -4.80 -6.49
C GLN A 147 9.53 -4.96 -5.19
N ILE A 148 9.82 -6.04 -4.47
CA ILE A 148 9.37 -6.29 -3.10
C ILE A 148 10.61 -6.17 -2.21
N ILE A 149 10.57 -5.22 -1.28
CA ILE A 149 11.70 -4.86 -0.43
C ILE A 149 11.25 -5.01 1.02
N GLU A 150 12.07 -5.60 1.87
CA GLU A 150 11.84 -5.57 3.32
C GLU A 150 11.85 -4.12 3.81
N GLY A 151 10.81 -3.73 4.56
CA GLY A 151 10.49 -2.33 4.82
C GLY A 151 11.60 -1.51 5.46
N LEU A 152 12.41 -2.13 6.33
CA LEU A 152 13.57 -1.46 6.96
C LEU A 152 14.69 -1.10 5.97
N TRP A 153 14.78 -1.83 4.87
CA TRP A 153 15.82 -1.60 3.86
C TRP A 153 15.35 -0.77 2.67
N ALA A 154 14.05 -0.45 2.64
CA ALA A 154 13.49 0.37 1.58
C ALA A 154 14.04 1.80 1.66
N LYS A 155 14.57 2.30 0.56
CA LYS A 155 15.06 3.67 0.42
C LYS A 155 14.67 4.24 -0.93
N LYS A 156 14.07 5.43 -0.92
CA LYS A 156 13.81 6.18 -2.15
C LYS A 156 15.10 6.89 -2.57
N LEU A 157 15.73 6.46 -3.66
CA LEU A 157 16.96 7.03 -4.17
C LEU A 157 16.74 8.17 -5.16
N TYR A 158 15.65 8.11 -5.94
CA TYR A 158 15.28 9.09 -6.94
C TYR A 158 13.79 9.41 -6.85
N LEU A 159 13.37 10.53 -7.43
CA LEU A 159 11.94 10.92 -7.46
C LEU A 159 11.04 9.82 -8.03
N SER A 160 11.54 9.05 -8.99
CA SER A 160 10.78 8.01 -9.69
C SER A 160 11.07 6.56 -9.27
N LEU A 161 12.01 6.31 -8.33
CA LEU A 161 12.40 4.95 -7.99
C LEU A 161 12.65 4.76 -6.50
N ILE A 162 12.09 3.69 -5.95
CA ILE A 162 12.40 3.17 -4.62
C ILE A 162 13.35 1.98 -4.81
N HIS A 163 14.54 2.06 -4.24
CA HIS A 163 15.54 1.01 -4.25
C HIS A 163 16.05 0.68 -2.85
N ILE A 164 16.67 -0.47 -2.75
CA ILE A 164 17.44 -0.91 -1.58
C ILE A 164 18.81 -0.22 -1.58
#